data_026a20f0bba6556f8b6582d836b649af
#
_entry.id   026a20f0bba6556f8b6582d836b649af
#
_cell.length_a   1.000
_cell.length_b   1.000
_cell.length_c   1.000
_cell.angle_alpha   90.00
_cell.angle_beta   90.00
_cell.angle_gamma   90.00
#
_symmetry.space_group_name_H-M   'P 1'
#
loop_
_entity.id
_entity.type
_entity.pdbx_description
1 polymer ?
#
loop_
_entity_poly.entity_id
_entity_poly.type
_entity_poly.pdbx_seq_one_letter_code
_entity_poly.pdbx_strand_id
1 'polypeptide(L)'
;MTVLVACLGAGKGTWNYMKELIEKESWSSVFLVTTSFGKENFKTEKAGKGTEFIVINDRQPLPDLVKEIMKQLEGRIMDTEVALNLVSGTGKIHMAMLSALLKLGLGIRLIALTYEWIREI
;
A
#
# COMPACT_ATOMS: atom_id res chain seq x y z
N MET A 1 16.30 3.29 5.00
CA MET A 1 15.39 2.77 3.96
C MET A 1 14.03 2.57 4.58
N THR A 2 12.99 2.89 3.88
CA THR A 2 11.63 2.95 4.42
C THR A 2 10.75 1.88 3.79
N VAL A 3 9.82 1.35 4.58
CA VAL A 3 8.77 0.46 4.08
C VAL A 3 7.65 1.32 3.50
N LEU A 4 7.22 0.99 2.30
CA LEU A 4 6.06 1.63 1.67
C LEU A 4 4.85 0.73 1.82
N VAL A 5 3.75 1.28 2.30
CA VAL A 5 2.44 0.65 2.26
C VAL A 5 1.55 1.52 1.39
N ALA A 6 0.95 0.94 0.39
CA ALA A 6 0.12 1.69 -0.56
C ALA A 6 -1.07 0.86 -1.00
N CYS A 7 -2.08 1.55 -1.50
CA CYS A 7 -3.26 0.92 -2.07
C CYS A 7 -3.17 0.96 -3.59
N LEU A 8 -3.61 -0.10 -4.24
CA LEU A 8 -3.74 -0.14 -5.68
C LEU A 8 -5.21 -0.44 -6.01
N GLY A 9 -5.90 0.55 -6.54
CA GLY A 9 -7.30 0.41 -6.93
C GLY A 9 -7.48 -0.37 -8.22
N ALA A 10 -8.70 -0.82 -8.48
CA ALA A 10 -9.04 -1.53 -9.71
C ALA A 10 -9.05 -0.61 -10.93
N GLY A 11 -9.29 0.68 -10.73
CA GLY A 11 -9.26 1.66 -11.82
C GLY A 11 -7.84 1.96 -12.25
N LYS A 12 -7.55 1.81 -13.53
CA LYS A 12 -6.20 1.92 -14.07
C LYS A 12 -5.68 3.35 -14.16
N GLY A 13 -6.50 4.35 -13.86
CA GLY A 13 -6.13 5.76 -13.97
C GLY A 13 -4.97 6.19 -13.05
N THR A 14 -4.76 5.50 -11.93
CA THR A 14 -3.68 5.81 -11.00
C THR A 14 -2.48 4.86 -11.11
N TRP A 15 -2.53 3.89 -12.02
CA TRP A 15 -1.49 2.86 -12.07
C TRP A 15 -0.13 3.39 -12.50
N ASN A 16 -0.08 4.36 -13.41
CA ASN A 16 1.20 4.97 -13.79
C ASN A 16 1.82 5.73 -12.61
N TYR A 17 0.99 6.45 -11.86
CA TYR A 17 1.43 7.11 -10.63
C TYR A 17 2.03 6.09 -9.66
N MET A 18 1.36 4.97 -9.45
CA MET A 18 1.83 3.94 -8.53
C MET A 18 3.14 3.29 -9.00
N LYS A 19 3.28 3.08 -10.31
CA LYS A 19 4.53 2.56 -10.86
C LYS A 19 5.69 3.50 -10.58
N GLU A 20 5.50 4.80 -10.82
CA GLU A 20 6.53 5.79 -10.55
C GLU A 20 6.88 5.84 -9.07
N LEU A 21 5.89 5.82 -8.21
CA LEU A 21 6.09 5.85 -6.77
C LEU A 21 6.97 4.68 -6.30
N ILE A 22 6.69 3.49 -6.81
CA ILE A 22 7.42 2.29 -6.44
C ILE A 22 8.83 2.30 -7.02
N GLU A 23 8.99 2.76 -8.26
CA GLU A 23 10.25 2.68 -8.98
C GLU A 23 11.24 3.80 -8.67
N LYS A 24 10.75 4.97 -8.30
CA LYS A 24 11.60 6.14 -8.08
C LYS A 24 12.36 6.15 -6.76
N GLU A 25 12.01 5.29 -5.83
CA GLU A 25 12.65 5.25 -4.52
C GLU A 25 13.14 3.83 -4.24
N SER A 26 14.23 3.74 -3.47
CA SER A 26 14.73 2.43 -3.02
C SER A 26 14.04 2.05 -1.73
N TRP A 27 12.84 1.53 -1.83
CA TRP A 27 12.08 1.08 -0.67
C TRP A 27 12.70 -0.19 -0.10
N SER A 28 12.73 -0.33 1.21
CA SER A 28 13.20 -1.58 1.83
C SER A 28 12.20 -2.71 1.58
N SER A 29 10.93 -2.39 1.54
CA SER A 29 9.84 -3.31 1.16
C SER A 29 8.68 -2.47 0.66
N VAL A 30 7.86 -3.06 -0.20
CA VAL A 30 6.64 -2.45 -0.69
C VAL A 30 5.49 -3.43 -0.47
N PHE A 31 4.46 -2.98 0.23
CA PHE A 31 3.23 -3.75 0.41
C PHE A 31 2.11 -3.03 -0.32
N LEU A 32 1.58 -3.66 -1.37
CA LEU A 32 0.47 -3.13 -2.14
C LEU A 32 -0.82 -3.84 -1.76
N VAL A 33 -1.71 -3.12 -1.11
CA VAL A 33 -3.04 -3.63 -0.77
C VAL A 33 -3.92 -3.48 -2.00
N THR A 34 -4.41 -4.59 -2.51
CA THR A 34 -5.18 -4.62 -3.75
C THR A 34 -6.09 -5.84 -3.81
N THR A 35 -6.89 -5.91 -4.86
CA THR A 35 -7.73 -7.10 -5.14
C THR A 35 -6.98 -8.07 -6.05
N SER A 36 -7.56 -9.26 -6.29
CA SER A 36 -6.99 -10.23 -7.25
C SER A 36 -6.78 -9.61 -8.62
N PHE A 37 -7.72 -8.77 -9.06
CA PHE A 37 -7.61 -8.08 -10.34
C PHE A 37 -6.35 -7.20 -10.40
N GLY A 38 -6.10 -6.44 -9.35
CA GLY A 38 -4.92 -5.60 -9.27
C GLY A 38 -3.64 -6.41 -9.30
N LYS A 39 -3.58 -7.47 -8.52
CA LYS A 39 -2.41 -8.35 -8.50
C LYS A 39 -2.12 -8.97 -9.87
N GLU A 40 -3.15 -9.41 -10.57
CA GLU A 40 -2.98 -10.09 -11.86
C GLU A 40 -2.60 -9.13 -12.99
N ASN A 41 -3.02 -7.87 -12.91
CA ASN A 41 -2.92 -6.95 -14.03
C ASN A 41 -1.88 -5.85 -13.87
N PHE A 42 -1.49 -5.54 -12.65
CA PHE A 42 -0.50 -4.49 -12.39
C PHE A 42 0.91 -5.05 -12.51
N LYS A 43 1.71 -4.47 -13.40
CA LYS A 43 3.10 -4.90 -13.64
C LYS A 43 4.04 -3.71 -13.45
N THR A 44 5.11 -3.93 -12.70
CA THR A 44 6.21 -2.96 -12.57
C THR A 44 7.53 -3.71 -12.72
N GLU A 45 8.60 -2.98 -13.01
CA GLU A 45 9.94 -3.57 -13.10
C GLU A 45 10.42 -4.10 -11.76
N LYS A 46 9.92 -3.53 -10.66
CA LYS A 46 10.26 -3.97 -9.31
C LYS A 46 9.27 -4.99 -8.72
N ALA A 47 8.24 -5.35 -9.47
CA ALA A 47 7.32 -6.39 -9.04
C ALA A 47 8.09 -7.70 -8.88
N GLY A 48 8.00 -8.32 -7.72
CA GLY A 48 8.75 -9.52 -7.40
C GLY A 48 10.12 -9.26 -6.78
N LYS A 49 10.53 -7.99 -6.68
CA LYS A 49 11.78 -7.60 -6.02
C LYS A 49 11.48 -6.68 -4.85
N GLY A 50 11.03 -7.26 -3.73
CA GLY A 50 10.67 -6.47 -2.55
C GLY A 50 9.27 -5.89 -2.59
N THR A 51 8.47 -6.19 -3.61
CA THR A 51 7.06 -5.80 -3.68
C THR A 51 6.19 -7.01 -3.37
N GLU A 52 5.35 -6.89 -2.35
CA GLU A 52 4.41 -7.94 -1.97
C GLU A 52 2.99 -7.42 -2.11
N PHE A 53 2.14 -8.25 -2.71
CA PHE A 53 0.72 -7.92 -2.85
C PHE A 53 -0.04 -8.44 -1.63
N ILE A 54 -0.77 -7.54 -0.99
CA ILE A 54 -1.69 -7.89 0.09
C ILE A 54 -3.08 -7.96 -0.56
N VAL A 55 -3.46 -9.16 -0.99
CA VAL A 55 -4.71 -9.36 -1.72
C VAL A 55 -5.86 -9.46 -0.74
N ILE A 56 -6.86 -8.61 -0.95
CA ILE A 56 -8.02 -8.50 -0.07
C ILE A 56 -9.32 -8.73 -0.82
N ASN A 57 -10.36 -9.10 -0.08
CA ASN A 57 -11.72 -9.07 -0.57
C ASN A 57 -12.34 -7.75 -0.12
N ASP A 58 -12.45 -6.79 -1.03
CA ASP A 58 -12.92 -5.44 -0.71
C ASP A 58 -14.43 -5.34 -0.51
N ARG A 59 -15.17 -6.42 -0.76
CA ARG A 59 -16.62 -6.47 -0.59
C ARG A 59 -17.06 -6.83 0.83
N GLN A 60 -16.16 -7.35 1.63
CA GLN A 60 -16.50 -7.71 2.99
C GLN A 60 -16.72 -6.48 3.87
N PRO A 61 -17.43 -6.62 5.00
CA PRO A 61 -17.63 -5.50 5.92
C PRO A 61 -16.31 -4.89 6.39
N LEU A 62 -16.34 -3.58 6.66
CA LEU A 62 -15.13 -2.84 7.02
C LEU A 62 -14.35 -3.45 8.19
N PRO A 63 -14.99 -3.86 9.31
CA PRO A 63 -14.23 -4.47 10.41
C PRO A 63 -13.48 -5.75 10.00
N ASP A 64 -14.09 -6.56 9.12
CA ASP A 64 -13.46 -7.78 8.64
C ASP A 64 -12.31 -7.48 7.70
N LEU A 65 -12.45 -6.44 6.90
CA LEU A 65 -11.38 -5.99 6.01
C LEU A 65 -10.17 -5.50 6.81
N VAL A 66 -10.40 -4.78 7.91
CA VAL A 66 -9.32 -4.35 8.81
C VAL A 66 -8.57 -5.56 9.35
N LYS A 67 -9.31 -6.57 9.80
CA LYS A 67 -8.71 -7.81 10.35
C LYS A 67 -7.89 -8.55 9.31
N GLU A 68 -8.39 -8.62 8.08
CA GLU A 68 -7.68 -9.28 6.99
C GLU A 68 -6.36 -8.60 6.69
N ILE A 69 -6.35 -7.28 6.61
CA ILE A 69 -5.14 -6.52 6.36
C ILE A 69 -4.15 -6.68 7.51
N MET A 70 -4.62 -6.56 8.74
CA MET A 70 -3.77 -6.77 9.93
C MET A 70 -3.12 -8.14 9.91
N LYS A 71 -3.90 -9.18 9.64
CA LYS A 71 -3.41 -10.55 9.64
C LYS A 71 -2.31 -10.75 8.59
N GLN A 72 -2.47 -10.15 7.42
CA GLN A 72 -1.48 -10.29 6.35
C GLN A 72 -0.22 -9.46 6.60
N LEU A 73 -0.30 -8.35 7.31
CA LEU A 73 0.86 -7.50 7.59
C LEU A 73 1.57 -7.86 8.89
N GLU A 74 0.90 -8.54 9.80
CA GLU A 74 1.46 -8.87 11.10
C GLU A 74 2.77 -9.64 10.97
N GLY A 75 3.80 -9.18 11.66
CA GLY A 75 5.11 -9.81 11.65
C GLY A 75 5.94 -9.58 10.39
N ARG A 76 5.43 -8.86 9.40
CA ARG A 76 6.12 -8.62 8.14
C ARG A 76 6.79 -7.24 8.06
N ILE A 77 6.30 -6.29 8.83
CA ILE A 77 6.86 -4.95 8.88
C ILE A 77 7.77 -4.87 10.10
N MET A 78 9.07 -4.82 9.85
CA MET A 78 10.08 -4.84 10.91
C MET A 78 10.46 -3.45 11.40
N ASP A 79 9.96 -2.41 10.76
CA ASP A 79 10.21 -1.03 11.14
C ASP A 79 9.13 -0.55 12.13
N THR A 80 9.41 0.57 12.80
CA THR A 80 8.46 1.19 13.72
C THR A 80 7.50 2.14 13.01
N GLU A 81 7.81 2.52 11.78
CA GLU A 81 6.94 3.39 10.99
C GLU A 81 6.96 3.00 9.52
N VAL A 82 5.95 3.44 8.79
CA VAL A 82 5.82 3.19 7.36
C VAL A 82 5.52 4.49 6.62
N ALA A 83 5.94 4.54 5.37
CA ALA A 83 5.43 5.53 4.43
C ALA A 83 4.12 5.01 3.86
N LEU A 84 3.09 5.83 3.83
CA LEU A 84 1.76 5.45 3.38
C LEU A 84 1.32 6.35 2.24
N ASN A 85 0.82 5.73 1.17
CA ASN A 85 0.23 6.46 0.04
C ASN A 85 -1.15 5.90 -0.26
N LEU A 86 -2.15 6.79 -0.31
CA LEU A 86 -3.55 6.44 -0.50
C LEU A 86 -4.15 7.15 -1.72
N VAL A 87 -3.34 7.47 -2.73
CA VAL A 87 -3.84 8.12 -3.94
C VAL A 87 -4.73 7.20 -4.76
N SER A 88 -4.40 5.91 -4.81
CA SER A 88 -5.17 4.91 -5.55
C SER A 88 -6.11 4.15 -4.61
N GLY A 89 -7.25 3.69 -5.12
CA GLY A 89 -8.19 2.88 -4.36
C GLY A 89 -9.38 3.66 -3.84
N THR A 90 -10.15 3.04 -2.97
CA THR A 90 -11.39 3.59 -2.42
C THR A 90 -11.23 4.03 -0.98
N GLY A 91 -12.11 4.93 -0.54
CA GLY A 91 -12.12 5.38 0.85
C GLY A 91 -12.31 4.25 1.85
N LYS A 92 -13.10 3.24 1.50
CA LYS A 92 -13.29 2.07 2.37
C LYS A 92 -11.99 1.33 2.61
N ILE A 93 -11.24 1.05 1.54
CA ILE A 93 -9.95 0.34 1.67
C ILE A 93 -8.95 1.23 2.41
N HIS A 94 -8.92 2.52 2.12
CA HIS A 94 -8.04 3.47 2.80
C HIS A 94 -8.28 3.49 4.30
N MET A 95 -9.55 3.53 4.71
CA MET A 95 -9.90 3.51 6.13
C MET A 95 -9.46 2.21 6.80
N ALA A 96 -9.65 1.09 6.11
CA ALA A 96 -9.24 -0.22 6.62
C ALA A 96 -7.71 -0.30 6.78
N MET A 97 -6.97 0.21 5.81
CA MET A 97 -5.51 0.23 5.87
C MET A 97 -5.02 1.09 7.02
N LEU A 98 -5.57 2.28 7.16
CA LEU A 98 -5.17 3.20 8.21
C LEU A 98 -5.47 2.60 9.59
N SER A 99 -6.65 2.04 9.77
CA SER A 99 -7.03 1.37 11.01
C SER A 99 -6.08 0.21 11.33
N ALA A 100 -5.78 -0.62 10.34
CA ALA A 100 -4.89 -1.76 10.52
C ALA A 100 -3.50 -1.33 10.96
N LEU A 101 -2.92 -0.33 10.30
CA LEU A 101 -1.58 0.16 10.63
C LEU A 101 -1.51 0.77 12.03
N LEU A 102 -2.53 1.54 12.41
CA LEU A 102 -2.60 2.13 13.74
C LEU A 102 -2.71 1.04 14.82
N LYS A 103 -3.54 0.02 14.58
CA LYS A 103 -3.70 -1.08 15.52
C LYS A 103 -2.44 -1.94 15.65
N LEU A 104 -1.63 -2.01 14.60
CA LEU A 104 -0.35 -2.70 14.65
C LEU A 104 0.74 -1.85 15.36
N GLY A 105 0.39 -0.65 15.79
CA GLY A 105 1.30 0.21 16.54
C GLY A 105 2.33 0.91 15.69
N LEU A 106 2.10 1.04 14.39
CA LEU A 106 3.06 1.64 13.48
C LEU A 106 2.87 3.15 13.37
N GLY A 107 3.97 3.87 13.31
CA GLY A 107 3.95 5.28 12.92
C GLY A 107 3.66 5.40 11.44
N ILE A 108 2.98 6.46 11.04
CA ILE A 108 2.56 6.66 9.66
C ILE A 108 3.08 7.99 9.16
N ARG A 109 3.75 7.95 8.01
CA ARG A 109 4.18 9.16 7.31
C ARG A 109 3.49 9.15 5.95
N LEU A 110 2.62 10.13 5.74
CA LEU A 110 1.91 10.25 4.46
C LEU A 110 2.86 10.84 3.42
N ILE A 111 3.05 10.12 2.33
CA ILE A 111 3.94 10.57 1.25
C ILE A 111 3.19 10.63 -0.07
N ALA A 112 3.66 11.47 -0.96
CA ALA A 112 3.08 11.61 -2.28
C ALA A 112 4.16 11.88 -3.32
N LEU A 113 3.89 11.46 -4.55
CA LEU A 113 4.71 11.80 -5.69
C LEU A 113 4.34 13.22 -6.13
N THR A 114 5.32 14.12 -6.17
CA THR A 114 5.13 15.51 -6.56
C THR A 114 5.99 15.83 -7.78
N TYR A 115 5.91 17.07 -8.27
CA TYR A 115 6.76 17.51 -9.39
C TYR A 115 8.24 17.37 -9.09
N GLU A 116 8.64 17.61 -7.85
CA GLU A 116 10.05 17.59 -7.51
C GLU A 116 10.55 16.19 -7.19
N TRP A 117 9.72 15.41 -6.53
CA TRP A 117 10.06 14.06 -6.13
C TRP A 117 8.99 13.50 -5.20
N ILE A 118 9.32 12.41 -4.50
CA ILE A 118 8.49 11.86 -3.44
C ILE A 118 8.68 12.71 -2.19
N ARG A 119 7.60 13.20 -1.63
CA ARG A 119 7.63 14.09 -0.46
C ARG A 119 6.62 13.66 0.59
N GLU A 120 7.00 13.88 1.84
CA GLU A 120 6.06 13.78 2.96
C GLU A 120 5.12 14.99 2.92
N ILE A 121 3.83 14.73 3.11
CA ILE A 121 2.82 15.78 3.04
C ILE A 121 2.13 16.05 4.39
#